data_f0286f0246e6bcfd2e707fe36a924cad
#
_entry.id   f0286f0246e6bcfd2e707fe36a924cad
#
_cell.length_a   1.000
_cell.length_b   1.000
_cell.length_c   1.000
_cell.angle_alpha   90.00
_cell.angle_beta   90.00
_cell.angle_gamma   90.00
#
_symmetry.space_group_name_H-M   'P 1'
#
loop_
_entity.id
_entity.type
_entity.pdbx_description
1 polymer ?
#
loop_
_entity_poly.entity_id
_entity_poly.type
_entity_poly.pdbx_seq_one_letter_code
_entity_poly.pdbx_strand_id
1 'polypeptide(L)'
;MKPIELINFLIISLFFICYSYQFFYIPVSLFIKPKAHREPTPHRFAVLIAARNERSVIGELIDSINAQDYPAHLIKIFVIADNCTDDTALIAQAHGAVVYTRRDSLHVGKGYALNFLLEKIARDYPAGSFDAFIVLDADNVIAPNYIT
;
A
#
# COMPACT_ATOMS: atom_id res chain seq x y z
N MET A 1 17.66 -37.68 -28.73
CA MET A 1 16.63 -36.68 -28.40
C MET A 1 16.61 -35.62 -29.47
N LYS A 2 15.44 -35.26 -29.96
CA LYS A 2 15.33 -34.12 -30.88
C LYS A 2 15.68 -32.83 -30.11
N PRO A 3 16.24 -31.80 -30.75
CA PRO A 3 16.64 -30.57 -30.05
C PRO A 3 15.53 -29.96 -29.19
N ILE A 4 14.28 -30.03 -29.66
CA ILE A 4 13.09 -29.55 -28.94
C ILE A 4 12.84 -30.36 -27.65
N GLU A 5 13.04 -31.67 -27.66
CA GLU A 5 12.83 -32.51 -26.47
C GLU A 5 13.88 -32.20 -25.40
N LEU A 6 15.12 -31.89 -25.80
CA LEU A 6 16.18 -31.49 -24.90
C LEU A 6 15.88 -30.14 -24.25
N ILE A 7 15.43 -29.17 -25.05
CA ILE A 7 15.05 -27.83 -24.54
C ILE A 7 13.90 -27.96 -23.55
N ASN A 8 12.85 -28.69 -23.88
CA ASN A 8 11.71 -28.88 -22.96
C ASN A 8 12.14 -29.57 -21.67
N PHE A 9 13.01 -30.59 -21.76
CA PHE A 9 13.54 -31.26 -20.55
C PHE A 9 14.32 -30.29 -19.66
N LEU A 10 15.17 -29.44 -20.25
CA LEU A 10 15.93 -28.45 -19.49
C LEU A 10 15.02 -27.39 -18.80
N ILE A 11 13.99 -26.91 -19.53
CA ILE A 11 13.01 -25.97 -18.99
C ILE A 11 12.26 -26.60 -17.80
N ILE A 12 11.72 -27.82 -17.98
CA ILE A 12 10.99 -28.54 -16.92
C ILE A 12 11.88 -28.79 -15.72
N SER A 13 13.13 -29.20 -15.94
CA SER A 13 14.10 -29.43 -14.86
C SER A 13 14.41 -28.15 -14.10
N LEU A 14 14.58 -27.02 -14.81
CA LEU A 14 14.79 -25.71 -14.21
C LEU A 14 13.61 -25.29 -13.34
N PHE A 15 12.38 -25.41 -13.85
CA PHE A 15 11.17 -25.12 -13.09
C PHE A 15 11.05 -26.01 -11.86
N PHE A 16 11.30 -27.30 -11.99
CA PHE A 16 11.26 -28.24 -10.87
C PHE A 16 12.26 -27.86 -9.78
N ILE A 17 13.49 -27.49 -10.15
CA ILE A 17 14.50 -27.01 -9.18
C ILE A 17 14.06 -25.72 -8.53
N CYS A 18 13.62 -24.74 -9.32
CA CYS A 18 13.18 -23.44 -8.81
C CYS A 18 11.99 -23.52 -7.85
N TYR A 19 11.06 -24.47 -8.07
CA TYR A 19 9.87 -24.61 -7.22
C TYR A 19 10.01 -25.68 -6.14
N SER A 20 11.10 -26.49 -6.15
CA SER A 20 11.31 -27.56 -5.17
C SER A 20 11.31 -27.08 -3.71
N TYR A 21 11.74 -25.84 -3.45
CA TYR A 21 11.73 -25.24 -2.12
C TYR A 21 10.32 -25.15 -1.52
N GLN A 22 9.26 -25.05 -2.34
CA GLN A 22 7.87 -24.98 -1.85
C GLN A 22 7.48 -26.27 -1.13
N PHE A 23 8.01 -27.43 -1.54
CA PHE A 23 7.74 -28.70 -0.87
C PHE A 23 8.30 -28.73 0.56
N PHE A 24 9.30 -27.91 0.89
CA PHE A 24 9.81 -27.78 2.26
C PHE A 24 8.88 -26.94 3.13
N TYR A 25 8.19 -25.94 2.56
CA TYR A 25 7.30 -25.09 3.34
C TYR A 25 6.03 -25.82 3.79
N ILE A 26 5.54 -26.79 3.01
CA ILE A 26 4.33 -27.55 3.37
C ILE A 26 4.53 -28.29 4.71
N PRO A 27 5.52 -29.19 4.89
CA PRO A 27 5.73 -29.84 6.18
C PRO A 27 6.13 -28.85 7.28
N VAL A 28 6.95 -27.85 6.97
CA VAL A 28 7.36 -26.83 7.93
C VAL A 28 6.15 -26.09 8.49
N SER A 29 5.17 -25.72 7.64
CA SER A 29 3.95 -25.03 8.06
C SER A 29 3.07 -25.89 9.00
N LEU A 30 3.13 -27.23 8.89
CA LEU A 30 2.40 -28.14 9.77
C LEU A 30 3.01 -28.24 11.19
N PHE A 31 4.32 -27.98 11.29
CA PHE A 31 5.05 -28.04 12.56
C PHE A 31 5.21 -26.68 13.25
N ILE A 32 5.07 -25.58 12.50
CA ILE A 32 5.11 -24.24 13.10
C ILE A 32 3.75 -23.95 13.74
N LYS A 33 3.71 -23.97 15.06
CA LYS A 33 2.56 -23.46 15.79
C LYS A 33 2.47 -21.95 15.55
N PRO A 34 1.29 -21.43 15.17
CA PRO A 34 1.09 -19.98 15.11
C PRO A 34 1.46 -19.40 16.47
N LYS A 35 2.29 -18.34 16.46
CA LYS A 35 2.56 -17.57 17.69
C LYS A 35 1.21 -17.15 18.27
N ALA A 36 1.05 -17.39 19.58
CA ALA A 36 -0.11 -16.88 20.30
C ALA A 36 -0.28 -15.39 19.96
N HIS A 37 -1.48 -15.00 19.54
CA HIS A 37 -1.82 -13.60 19.32
C HIS A 37 -1.46 -12.85 20.61
N ARG A 38 -0.50 -11.95 20.52
CA ARG A 38 -0.34 -10.91 21.54
C ARG A 38 -1.59 -10.05 21.44
N GLU A 39 -2.09 -9.59 22.58
CA GLU A 39 -3.10 -8.53 22.61
C GLU A 39 -2.68 -7.42 21.65
N PRO A 40 -3.54 -7.05 20.69
CA PRO A 40 -3.19 -6.06 19.71
C PRO A 40 -2.90 -4.73 20.41
N THR A 41 -1.66 -4.29 20.37
CA THR A 41 -1.32 -2.92 20.79
C THR A 41 -1.73 -1.98 19.67
N PRO A 42 -2.50 -0.92 19.96
CA PRO A 42 -2.90 0.03 18.93
C PRO A 42 -1.67 0.72 18.32
N HIS A 43 -1.58 0.69 17.01
CA HIS A 43 -0.49 1.30 16.26
C HIS A 43 -0.95 2.58 15.56
N ARG A 44 -0.03 3.51 15.35
CA ARG A 44 -0.29 4.75 14.59
C ARG A 44 0.00 4.50 13.12
N PHE A 45 -1.04 4.60 12.31
CA PHE A 45 -0.95 4.37 10.88
C PHE A 45 -0.91 5.69 10.10
N ALA A 46 -0.01 5.75 9.11
CA ALA A 46 -0.07 6.73 8.04
C ALA A 46 -0.61 6.06 6.78
N VAL A 47 -1.78 6.47 6.30
CA VAL A 47 -2.35 5.99 5.04
C VAL A 47 -1.89 6.92 3.92
N LEU A 48 -1.23 6.36 2.92
CA LEU A 48 -0.65 7.08 1.78
C LEU A 48 -1.47 6.80 0.53
N ILE A 49 -1.95 7.84 -0.12
CA ILE A 49 -2.75 7.77 -1.34
C ILE A 49 -2.10 8.64 -2.41
N ALA A 50 -1.73 8.02 -3.54
CA ALA A 50 -1.30 8.76 -4.72
C ALA A 50 -2.48 8.91 -5.67
N ALA A 51 -2.90 10.14 -5.93
CA ALA A 51 -4.07 10.46 -6.74
C ALA A 51 -3.69 11.33 -7.94
N ARG A 52 -4.27 11.02 -9.11
CA ARG A 52 -4.11 11.82 -10.32
C ARG A 52 -5.44 11.92 -11.07
N ASN A 53 -6.11 13.07 -10.92
CA ASN A 53 -7.44 13.32 -11.50
C ASN A 53 -8.51 12.31 -11.03
N GLU A 54 -8.55 12.08 -9.71
CA GLU A 54 -9.43 11.10 -9.05
C GLU A 54 -10.58 11.80 -8.28
N ARG A 55 -11.02 12.97 -8.75
CA ARG A 55 -12.06 13.76 -8.06
C ARG A 55 -13.37 13.01 -7.80
N SER A 56 -13.70 12.01 -8.62
CA SER A 56 -14.93 11.26 -8.52
C SER A 56 -14.95 10.19 -7.44
N VAL A 57 -13.77 9.72 -7.00
CA VAL A 57 -13.64 8.54 -6.13
C VAL A 57 -12.86 8.81 -4.85
N ILE A 58 -11.98 9.82 -4.83
CA ILE A 58 -11.08 10.08 -3.71
C ILE A 58 -11.82 10.34 -2.39
N GLY A 59 -12.98 10.99 -2.44
CA GLY A 59 -13.81 11.26 -1.28
C GLY A 59 -14.34 9.99 -0.64
N GLU A 60 -14.87 9.06 -1.45
CA GLU A 60 -15.40 7.78 -0.97
C GLU A 60 -14.33 6.91 -0.31
N LEU A 61 -13.12 6.88 -0.87
CA LEU A 61 -11.99 6.19 -0.23
C LEU A 61 -11.69 6.80 1.14
N ILE A 62 -11.54 8.14 1.23
CA ILE A 62 -11.19 8.80 2.50
C ILE A 62 -12.29 8.57 3.54
N ASP A 63 -13.55 8.63 3.15
CA ASP A 63 -14.69 8.34 4.05
C ASP A 63 -14.65 6.89 4.53
N SER A 64 -14.30 5.93 3.67
CA SER A 64 -14.15 4.52 4.08
C SER A 64 -12.99 4.28 5.04
N ILE A 65 -11.92 5.09 4.96
CA ILE A 65 -10.82 5.07 5.93
C ILE A 65 -11.27 5.70 7.25
N ASN A 66 -12.01 6.79 7.22
CA ASN A 66 -12.54 7.45 8.41
C ASN A 66 -13.59 6.58 9.14
N ALA A 67 -14.24 5.64 8.42
CA ALA A 67 -15.24 4.71 8.96
C ALA A 67 -14.64 3.38 9.48
N GLN A 68 -13.32 3.28 9.63
CA GLN A 68 -12.69 2.06 10.14
C GLN A 68 -13.02 1.79 11.62
N ASP A 69 -13.17 0.51 11.98
CA ASP A 69 -13.30 0.03 13.35
C ASP A 69 -11.95 0.13 14.10
N TYR A 70 -11.35 1.31 14.06
CA TYR A 70 -10.05 1.61 14.65
C TYR A 70 -10.04 3.05 15.21
N PRO A 71 -9.30 3.33 16.30
CA PRO A 71 -9.28 4.68 16.87
C PRO A 71 -8.84 5.74 15.85
N ALA A 72 -9.73 6.65 15.49
CA ALA A 72 -9.51 7.64 14.42
C ALA A 72 -8.25 8.52 14.65
N HIS A 73 -7.88 8.80 15.91
CA HIS A 73 -6.68 9.56 16.25
C HIS A 73 -5.37 8.83 15.97
N LEU A 74 -5.44 7.52 15.70
CA LEU A 74 -4.29 6.67 15.34
C LEU A 74 -4.15 6.48 13.83
N ILE A 75 -5.09 6.98 13.03
CA ILE A 75 -5.02 6.95 11.56
C ILE A 75 -4.81 8.36 11.06
N LYS A 76 -3.79 8.57 10.25
CA LYS A 76 -3.57 9.83 9.55
C LYS A 76 -3.51 9.60 8.05
N ILE A 77 -4.34 10.32 7.30
CA ILE A 77 -4.49 10.15 5.86
C ILE A 77 -3.66 11.23 5.16
N PHE A 78 -2.81 10.79 4.26
CA PHE A 78 -1.97 11.64 3.41
C PHE A 78 -2.28 11.38 1.95
N VAL A 79 -2.59 12.43 1.22
CA VAL A 79 -2.84 12.36 -0.23
C VAL A 79 -1.77 13.17 -0.95
N ILE A 80 -1.15 12.57 -1.95
CA ILE A 80 -0.36 13.31 -2.94
C ILE A 80 -1.17 13.47 -4.23
N ALA A 81 -1.60 14.70 -4.51
CA ALA A 81 -2.21 15.09 -5.77
C ALA A 81 -1.10 15.31 -6.81
N ASP A 82 -0.79 14.26 -7.58
CA ASP A 82 0.32 14.26 -8.55
C ASP A 82 -0.16 14.68 -9.94
N ASN A 83 0.30 15.84 -10.40
CA ASN A 83 -0.06 16.41 -11.70
C ASN A 83 -1.58 16.51 -11.95
N CYS A 84 -2.35 16.75 -10.90
CA CYS A 84 -3.81 16.93 -11.02
C CYS A 84 -4.15 18.24 -11.74
N THR A 85 -5.18 18.16 -12.61
CA THR A 85 -5.78 19.29 -13.33
C THR A 85 -7.22 19.56 -12.88
N ASP A 86 -7.76 18.72 -12.00
CA ASP A 86 -9.10 18.78 -11.44
C ASP A 86 -9.09 19.10 -9.93
N ASP A 87 -10.24 19.00 -9.28
CA ASP A 87 -10.45 19.33 -7.87
C ASP A 87 -10.08 18.20 -6.90
N THR A 88 -9.33 17.17 -7.33
CA THR A 88 -8.91 16.03 -6.49
C THR A 88 -8.32 16.47 -5.14
N ALA A 89 -7.40 17.44 -5.17
CA ALA A 89 -6.75 17.95 -3.95
C ALA A 89 -7.73 18.61 -2.99
N LEU A 90 -8.65 19.42 -3.51
CA LEU A 90 -9.66 20.13 -2.71
C LEU A 90 -10.65 19.16 -2.08
N ILE A 91 -11.10 18.15 -2.83
CA ILE A 91 -12.01 17.12 -2.33
C ILE A 91 -11.33 16.31 -1.24
N ALA A 92 -10.10 15.85 -1.46
CA ALA A 92 -9.36 15.10 -0.44
C ALA A 92 -9.17 15.90 0.86
N GLN A 93 -8.88 17.20 0.75
CA GLN A 93 -8.75 18.07 1.91
C GLN A 93 -10.10 18.26 2.64
N ALA A 94 -11.19 18.41 1.89
CA ALA A 94 -12.53 18.57 2.48
C ALA A 94 -12.98 17.33 3.26
N HIS A 95 -12.53 16.13 2.88
CA HIS A 95 -12.77 14.85 3.58
C HIS A 95 -11.77 14.59 4.72
N GLY A 96 -10.87 15.54 5.05
CA GLY A 96 -10.01 15.49 6.24
C GLY A 96 -8.60 14.91 6.00
N ALA A 97 -8.20 14.68 4.75
CA ALA A 97 -6.83 14.27 4.46
C ALA A 97 -5.83 15.43 4.50
N VAL A 98 -4.59 15.14 4.89
CA VAL A 98 -3.45 16.04 4.69
C VAL A 98 -3.00 15.91 3.24
N VAL A 99 -3.11 16.99 2.47
CA VAL A 99 -2.86 16.98 1.03
C VAL A 99 -1.56 17.67 0.69
N TYR A 100 -0.72 16.99 -0.07
CA TYR A 100 0.43 17.57 -0.77
C TYR A 100 0.16 17.59 -2.26
N THR A 101 0.65 18.61 -2.94
CA THR A 101 0.56 18.72 -4.39
C THR A 101 1.93 18.63 -5.01
N ARG A 102 2.03 17.93 -6.14
CA ARG A 102 3.25 17.79 -6.93
C ARG A 102 2.94 18.08 -8.40
N ARG A 103 3.80 18.87 -9.02
CA ARG A 103 3.78 19.10 -10.47
C ARG A 103 5.17 18.81 -11.01
N ASP A 104 5.32 17.68 -11.68
CA ASP A 104 6.57 17.24 -12.28
C ASP A 104 6.25 16.41 -13.52
N SER A 105 6.54 16.94 -14.69
CA SER A 105 6.30 16.28 -15.97
C SER A 105 7.43 15.35 -16.39
N LEU A 106 8.59 15.40 -15.72
CA LEU A 106 9.75 14.57 -16.04
C LEU A 106 9.69 13.22 -15.31
N HIS A 107 9.25 13.24 -14.05
CA HIS A 107 9.19 12.02 -13.21
C HIS A 107 7.73 11.66 -12.95
N VAL A 108 7.06 11.14 -13.96
CA VAL A 108 5.65 10.75 -13.87
C VAL A 108 5.52 9.32 -13.37
N GLY A 109 4.60 9.10 -12.42
CA GLY A 109 4.25 7.76 -11.94
C GLY A 109 4.08 7.66 -10.42
N LYS A 110 3.30 6.67 -9.99
CA LYS A 110 2.93 6.43 -8.58
C LYS A 110 4.16 6.34 -7.66
N GLY A 111 5.22 5.67 -8.10
CA GLY A 111 6.45 5.53 -7.30
C GLY A 111 7.11 6.88 -6.99
N TYR A 112 7.21 7.78 -7.97
CA TYR A 112 7.76 9.12 -7.77
C TYR A 112 6.86 9.97 -6.86
N ALA A 113 5.55 9.87 -7.05
CA ALA A 113 4.58 10.57 -6.21
C ALA A 113 4.67 10.12 -4.74
N LEU A 114 4.72 8.82 -4.49
CA LEU A 114 4.86 8.26 -3.14
C LEU A 114 6.20 8.60 -2.50
N ASN A 115 7.30 8.56 -3.26
CA ASN A 115 8.60 8.97 -2.74
C ASN A 115 8.59 10.44 -2.29
N PHE A 116 8.06 11.33 -3.12
CA PHE A 116 7.88 12.73 -2.77
C PHE A 116 7.02 12.91 -1.52
N LEU A 117 5.92 12.15 -1.39
CA LEU A 117 5.04 12.18 -0.23
C LEU A 117 5.79 11.75 1.04
N LEU A 118 6.55 10.65 0.96
CA LEU A 118 7.35 10.15 2.10
C LEU A 118 8.41 11.18 2.54
N GLU A 119 9.09 11.84 1.59
CA GLU A 119 10.04 12.92 1.91
C GLU A 119 9.37 14.09 2.61
N LYS A 120 8.14 14.47 2.20
CA LYS A 120 7.35 15.51 2.87
C LYS A 120 6.96 15.10 4.28
N ILE A 121 6.45 13.87 4.46
CA ILE A 121 6.09 13.34 5.77
C ILE A 121 7.33 13.29 6.69
N ALA A 122 8.47 12.79 6.21
CA ALA A 122 9.70 12.71 6.99
C ALA A 122 10.23 14.09 7.45
N ARG A 123 9.95 15.14 6.66
CA ARG A 123 10.32 16.50 7.01
C ARG A 123 9.33 17.13 8.02
N ASP A 124 8.02 16.90 7.81
CA ASP A 124 6.96 17.62 8.52
C ASP A 124 6.55 16.89 9.83
N TYR A 125 6.94 15.63 9.99
CA TYR A 125 6.65 14.81 11.18
C TYR A 125 7.92 14.21 11.77
N PRO A 126 8.08 14.20 13.13
CA PRO A 126 9.21 13.58 13.80
C PRO A 126 9.35 12.09 13.46
N ALA A 127 10.58 11.59 13.47
CA ALA A 127 10.84 10.16 13.33
C ALA A 127 10.07 9.36 14.40
N GLY A 128 9.40 8.28 14.00
CA GLY A 128 8.57 7.47 14.90
C GLY A 128 7.18 8.03 15.16
N SER A 129 6.72 9.05 14.42
CA SER A 129 5.33 9.53 14.50
C SER A 129 4.32 8.48 14.09
N PHE A 130 4.71 7.58 13.19
CA PHE A 130 3.89 6.48 12.68
C PHE A 130 4.61 5.16 12.88
N ASP A 131 3.86 4.12 13.25
CA ASP A 131 4.39 2.78 13.49
C ASP A 131 4.38 1.94 12.20
N ALA A 132 3.45 2.27 11.29
CA ALA A 132 3.38 1.63 9.96
C ALA A 132 2.75 2.57 8.90
N PHE A 133 3.04 2.26 7.64
CA PHE A 133 2.51 2.94 6.47
C PHE A 133 1.63 1.98 5.67
N ILE A 134 0.43 2.41 5.31
CA ILE A 134 -0.52 1.69 4.44
C ILE A 134 -0.62 2.47 3.14
N VAL A 135 -0.39 1.80 2.01
CA VAL A 135 -0.54 2.43 0.68
C VAL A 135 -1.81 1.92 0.03
N LEU A 136 -2.69 2.85 -0.34
CA LEU A 136 -3.94 2.56 -1.04
C LEU A 136 -3.97 3.25 -2.41
N ASP A 137 -4.70 2.63 -3.34
CA ASP A 137 -5.03 3.26 -4.62
C ASP A 137 -6.26 4.16 -4.44
N ALA A 138 -6.31 5.28 -5.15
CA ALA A 138 -7.33 6.32 -4.98
C ALA A 138 -8.75 5.87 -5.36
N ASP A 139 -8.87 4.82 -6.18
CA ASP A 139 -10.10 4.23 -6.68
C ASP A 139 -10.64 3.05 -5.83
N ASN A 140 -9.98 2.75 -4.70
CA ASN A 140 -10.41 1.68 -3.80
C ASN A 140 -11.38 2.20 -2.74
N VAL A 141 -12.24 1.31 -2.24
CA VAL A 141 -13.01 1.48 -1.00
C VAL A 141 -12.70 0.31 -0.10
N ILE A 142 -12.39 0.56 1.17
CA ILE A 142 -11.99 -0.48 2.12
C ILE A 142 -13.14 -0.85 3.07
N ALA A 143 -13.18 -2.11 3.47
CA ALA A 143 -14.15 -2.58 4.45
C ALA A 143 -13.88 -1.98 5.85
N PRO A 144 -14.89 -1.80 6.72
CA PRO A 144 -14.73 -1.17 8.05
C PRO A 144 -13.72 -1.87 8.97
N ASN A 145 -13.44 -3.13 8.75
CA ASN A 145 -12.51 -3.95 9.53
C ASN A 145 -11.16 -4.20 8.82
N TYR A 146 -10.77 -3.33 7.90
CA TYR A 146 -9.51 -3.48 7.15
C TYR A 146 -8.28 -3.15 8.01
N ILE A 147 -8.42 -2.15 8.89
CA ILE A 147 -7.39 -1.75 9.85
C ILE A 147 -7.85 -2.24 11.24
N THR A 148 -7.40 -3.44 11.64
CA THR A 148 -7.72 -4.03 12.96
C THR A 148 -6.51 -4.70 13.58
#